data_98291b3811bdde8b43e3da14b2612f5f
#
_entry.id   98291b3811bdde8b43e3da14b2612f5f
#
_cell.length_a   1.000
_cell.length_b   1.000
_cell.length_c   1.000
_cell.angle_alpha   90.00
_cell.angle_beta   90.00
_cell.angle_gamma   90.00
#
_symmetry.space_group_name_H-M   'P 1'
#
loop_
_entity.id
_entity.type
_entity.pdbx_description
1 polymer ?
#
loop_
_entity_poly.entity_id
_entity_poly.type
_entity_poly.pdbx_seq_one_letter_code
_entity_poly.pdbx_strand_id
1 'polypeptide(L)'
;MNIEQMGQLLNIQVTDQPEEDVVDMLDRNRDRVVDGNIIRGSVKSHKLNASIILENDSRMATRFRYNEFNDQIYINGENYEDEDTTEIELWLHRVYSVQIAKEKVNDLIIRQAKNNSFHPLQDYLNSLEWDGVCRLETLLQTYWGVFDSDLLREIGFRWAISCVARALMPGAKMDTVLILCGPQGAYKSTSFRVLAGEDWFSDGHLDISKKDAQELIHKTGVWVWEMAENNTLNKAESNTSKEFLSRPIDIFRPSYGRNPVRRPRSIVFVSTTNDQHFLTDKTGNRRFWPVIITDIDLEGLQRDRDQIWAEAVHYFNTNEVWWLDPTMEQDLFEHQQKFVIEDPWESAVERCISTYPEGFVNGDVFEYLNLPAYRQNTKEAKRVNAICQQKGLVKQRYPAYHARLRTERPRVWKC
;
A
#
# COMPACT_ATOMS: atom_id res chain seq x y z
N MET A 1 16.90 -7.70 39.25
CA MET A 1 17.17 -8.68 38.17
C MET A 1 18.66 -8.98 38.21
N ASN A 2 19.06 -10.25 38.24
CA ASN A 2 20.47 -10.60 38.26
C ASN A 2 21.00 -10.68 36.82
N ILE A 3 22.34 -10.74 36.63
CA ILE A 3 23.03 -10.74 35.34
C ILE A 3 22.61 -11.91 34.44
N GLU A 4 22.29 -13.09 35.02
CA GLU A 4 21.79 -14.25 34.27
C GLU A 4 20.41 -14.03 33.68
N GLN A 5 19.51 -13.33 34.38
CA GLN A 5 18.19 -12.96 33.90
C GLN A 5 18.27 -11.92 32.76
N MET A 6 19.25 -11.01 32.82
CA MET A 6 19.56 -10.07 31.74
C MET A 6 20.15 -10.77 30.52
N GLY A 7 21.07 -11.72 30.71
CA GLY A 7 21.66 -12.52 29.63
C GLY A 7 20.60 -13.34 28.88
N GLN A 8 19.59 -13.83 29.59
CA GLN A 8 18.48 -14.57 28.97
C GLN A 8 17.56 -13.68 28.15
N LEU A 9 17.25 -12.45 28.59
CA LEU A 9 16.43 -11.46 27.87
C LEU A 9 17.13 -10.97 26.59
N LEU A 10 18.44 -10.70 26.65
CA LEU A 10 19.21 -10.24 25.50
C LEU A 10 19.86 -11.38 24.71
N ASN A 11 19.68 -12.65 25.13
CA ASN A 11 20.38 -13.81 24.57
C ASN A 11 21.91 -13.63 24.50
N ILE A 12 22.49 -12.95 25.52
CA ILE A 12 23.93 -12.67 25.63
C ILE A 12 24.54 -13.73 26.55
N GLN A 13 25.56 -14.43 26.11
CA GLN A 13 26.53 -15.05 27.04
C GLN A 13 27.29 -13.90 27.70
N VAL A 14 26.87 -13.52 28.92
CA VAL A 14 27.48 -12.41 29.66
C VAL A 14 28.79 -12.90 30.25
N THR A 15 29.87 -12.71 29.53
CA THR A 15 31.17 -12.56 30.18
C THR A 15 31.26 -11.09 30.63
N ASP A 16 31.40 -10.84 31.92
CA ASP A 16 31.53 -9.48 32.50
C ASP A 16 32.86 -8.78 32.09
N GLN A 17 33.63 -9.39 31.21
CA GLN A 17 34.93 -8.88 30.79
C GLN A 17 34.80 -8.16 29.40
N PRO A 18 35.44 -7.00 29.27
CA PRO A 18 35.53 -6.32 27.99
C PRO A 18 36.43 -7.09 27.00
N GLU A 19 36.14 -7.01 25.71
CA GLU A 19 37.03 -7.56 24.68
C GLU A 19 38.30 -6.73 24.57
N GLU A 20 39.47 -7.38 24.67
CA GLU A 20 40.78 -6.69 24.72
C GLU A 20 41.02 -5.84 23.47
N ASP A 21 40.72 -6.37 22.27
CA ASP A 21 40.89 -5.64 21.01
C ASP A 21 40.04 -4.36 20.95
N VAL A 22 38.83 -4.41 21.49
CA VAL A 22 37.92 -3.22 21.59
C VAL A 22 38.49 -2.22 22.58
N VAL A 23 38.96 -2.71 23.74
CA VAL A 23 39.54 -1.89 24.81
C VAL A 23 40.73 -1.07 24.32
N ASP A 24 41.56 -1.64 23.43
CA ASP A 24 42.75 -0.97 22.87
C ASP A 24 42.38 0.16 21.89
N MET A 25 41.19 0.14 21.31
CA MET A 25 40.67 1.23 20.45
C MET A 25 40.13 2.42 21.23
N LEU A 26 39.90 2.30 22.55
CA LEU A 26 39.20 3.30 23.34
C LEU A 26 40.11 4.45 23.78
N ASP A 27 39.59 5.66 23.70
CA ASP A 27 40.22 6.85 24.26
C ASP A 27 40.22 6.77 25.80
N ARG A 28 41.37 6.99 26.38
CA ARG A 28 41.63 6.85 27.83
C ARG A 28 42.16 8.14 28.41
N ASN A 29 42.04 8.26 29.72
CA ASN A 29 42.78 9.24 30.51
C ASN A 29 44.27 8.90 30.51
N ARG A 30 45.13 9.89 30.81
CA ARG A 30 46.57 9.66 30.91
C ARG A 30 46.94 8.60 31.91
N ASP A 31 47.88 7.74 31.56
CA ASP A 31 48.45 6.78 32.48
C ASP A 31 49.10 7.50 33.65
N ARG A 32 49.10 6.86 34.79
CA ARG A 32 49.73 7.36 36.03
C ARG A 32 50.82 6.40 36.44
N VAL A 33 51.91 6.92 36.99
CA VAL A 33 52.96 6.12 37.61
C VAL A 33 52.75 6.18 39.10
N VAL A 34 52.52 5.03 39.73
CA VAL A 34 52.34 4.87 41.18
C VAL A 34 53.32 3.77 41.61
N ASP A 35 54.22 4.08 42.55
CA ASP A 35 55.22 3.17 43.10
C ASP A 35 56.05 2.46 42.01
N GLY A 36 56.39 3.17 40.94
CA GLY A 36 57.16 2.64 39.81
C GLY A 36 56.39 1.80 38.79
N ASN A 37 55.09 1.55 39.03
CA ASN A 37 54.21 0.81 38.13
C ASN A 37 53.34 1.76 37.28
N ILE A 38 53.22 1.44 35.99
CA ILE A 38 52.28 2.19 35.13
C ILE A 38 50.89 1.66 35.28
N ILE A 39 50.01 2.54 35.79
CA ILE A 39 48.54 2.26 35.90
C ILE A 39 47.87 2.88 34.68
N ARG A 40 47.28 2.06 33.83
CA ARG A 40 46.54 2.52 32.65
C ARG A 40 45.43 3.47 33.08
N GLY A 41 45.24 4.58 32.34
CA GLY A 41 44.17 5.52 32.57
C GLY A 41 42.79 4.90 32.34
N SER A 42 41.80 5.36 33.07
CA SER A 42 40.41 4.94 32.90
C SER A 42 39.88 5.28 31.52
N VAL A 43 39.00 4.46 30.96
CA VAL A 43 38.27 4.73 29.71
C VAL A 43 37.42 6.00 29.90
N LYS A 44 37.45 6.90 28.94
CA LYS A 44 36.65 8.13 28.97
C LYS A 44 35.20 7.85 28.62
N SER A 45 34.29 8.41 29.43
CA SER A 45 32.84 8.32 29.17
C SER A 45 32.41 9.37 28.14
N HIS A 46 32.44 9.05 26.87
CA HIS A 46 31.96 9.90 25.79
C HIS A 46 31.39 9.10 24.61
N LYS A 47 30.62 9.77 23.74
CA LYS A 47 29.87 9.15 22.64
C LYS A 47 30.75 8.37 21.66
N LEU A 48 32.01 8.80 21.43
CA LEU A 48 32.91 8.11 20.51
C LEU A 48 33.29 6.71 21.04
N ASN A 49 33.69 6.59 22.29
CA ASN A 49 34.01 5.30 22.89
C ASN A 49 32.81 4.35 22.90
N ALA A 50 31.61 4.84 23.23
CA ALA A 50 30.41 4.05 23.14
C ALA A 50 30.11 3.59 21.69
N SER A 51 30.35 4.44 20.68
CA SER A 51 30.22 4.05 19.26
C SER A 51 31.18 2.94 18.88
N ILE A 52 32.47 3.08 19.26
CA ILE A 52 33.51 2.06 19.01
C ILE A 52 33.11 0.72 19.64
N ILE A 53 32.64 0.73 20.88
CA ILE A 53 32.21 -0.49 21.57
C ILE A 53 31.04 -1.14 20.86
N LEU A 54 29.97 -0.40 20.54
CA LEU A 54 28.79 -0.95 19.88
C LEU A 54 29.08 -1.46 18.47
N GLU A 55 30.05 -0.85 17.77
CA GLU A 55 30.43 -1.23 16.41
C GLU A 55 31.38 -2.42 16.34
N ASN A 56 32.20 -2.66 17.36
CA ASN A 56 33.29 -3.64 17.29
C ASN A 56 33.17 -4.80 18.29
N ASP A 57 32.45 -4.64 19.41
CA ASP A 57 32.23 -5.76 20.33
C ASP A 57 31.35 -6.83 19.65
N SER A 58 31.84 -8.06 19.61
CA SER A 58 31.19 -9.18 18.93
C SER A 58 29.75 -9.45 19.40
N ARG A 59 29.46 -9.07 20.65
CA ARG A 59 28.15 -9.20 21.28
C ARG A 59 27.16 -8.14 20.78
N MET A 60 27.63 -7.03 20.19
CA MET A 60 26.81 -5.88 19.80
C MET A 60 26.88 -5.55 18.29
N ALA A 61 28.02 -5.82 17.64
CA ALA A 61 28.32 -5.35 16.29
C ALA A 61 27.26 -5.70 15.22
N THR A 62 26.63 -6.88 15.32
CA THR A 62 25.68 -7.39 14.31
C THR A 62 24.25 -7.46 14.80
N ARG A 63 23.96 -7.03 16.04
CA ARG A 63 22.67 -7.23 16.68
C ARG A 63 21.57 -6.29 16.18
N PHE A 64 21.96 -5.06 15.89
CA PHE A 64 21.00 -4.04 15.52
C PHE A 64 20.84 -4.05 14.00
N ARG A 65 19.61 -4.26 13.56
CA ARG A 65 19.25 -4.22 12.15
C ARG A 65 18.09 -3.25 11.93
N TYR A 66 18.12 -2.51 10.85
CA TYR A 66 17.04 -1.61 10.47
C TYR A 66 16.23 -2.22 9.32
N ASN A 67 14.95 -2.44 9.55
CA ASN A 67 14.03 -2.90 8.53
C ASN A 67 13.54 -1.69 7.71
N GLU A 68 13.99 -1.58 6.47
CA GLU A 68 13.65 -0.50 5.56
C GLU A 68 12.18 -0.53 5.12
N PHE A 69 11.52 -1.68 5.28
CA PHE A 69 10.15 -1.88 4.85
C PHE A 69 9.12 -1.31 5.84
N ASN A 70 9.40 -1.36 7.15
CA ASN A 70 8.50 -0.85 8.19
C ASN A 70 9.10 0.26 9.07
N ASP A 71 10.29 0.74 8.73
CA ASP A 71 10.99 1.79 9.47
C ASP A 71 11.28 1.41 10.95
N GLN A 72 11.42 0.12 11.27
CA GLN A 72 11.66 -0.35 12.64
C GLN A 72 13.07 -0.90 12.82
N ILE A 73 13.55 -0.82 14.06
CA ILE A 73 14.81 -1.42 14.45
C ILE A 73 14.52 -2.77 15.13
N TYR A 74 15.38 -3.73 14.86
CA TYR A 74 15.35 -5.06 15.43
C TYR A 74 16.63 -5.33 16.19
N ILE A 75 16.50 -5.98 17.32
CA ILE A 75 17.61 -6.54 18.11
C ILE A 75 17.45 -8.06 18.16
N ASN A 76 18.41 -8.81 17.64
CA ASN A 76 18.36 -10.28 17.56
C ASN A 76 17.10 -10.86 16.88
N GLY A 77 16.46 -10.11 15.98
CA GLY A 77 15.23 -10.52 15.29
C GLY A 77 13.93 -10.09 15.96
N GLU A 78 13.99 -9.53 17.17
CA GLU A 78 12.85 -8.97 17.89
C GLU A 78 12.78 -7.45 17.74
N ASN A 79 11.58 -6.87 17.88
CA ASN A 79 11.42 -5.42 17.83
C ASN A 79 12.22 -4.77 18.97
N TYR A 80 12.98 -3.72 18.61
CA TYR A 80 13.71 -2.91 19.55
C TYR A 80 12.78 -1.97 20.32
N GLU A 81 12.87 -2.01 21.66
CA GLU A 81 12.05 -1.21 22.56
C GLU A 81 12.88 -0.26 23.44
N ASP A 82 12.23 0.69 24.10
CA ASP A 82 12.91 1.65 24.99
C ASP A 82 13.64 0.98 26.14
N GLU A 83 13.20 -0.20 26.55
CA GLU A 83 13.82 -1.00 27.63
C GLU A 83 15.19 -1.51 27.20
N ASP A 84 15.35 -1.93 25.94
CA ASP A 84 16.63 -2.39 25.39
C ASP A 84 17.70 -1.30 25.46
N THR A 85 17.31 -0.04 25.24
CA THR A 85 18.27 1.09 25.39
C THR A 85 18.84 1.16 26.81
N THR A 86 17.99 0.94 27.81
CA THR A 86 18.41 0.98 29.22
C THR A 86 19.36 -0.17 29.54
N GLU A 87 19.05 -1.36 29.04
CA GLU A 87 19.89 -2.53 29.23
C GLU A 87 21.28 -2.36 28.60
N ILE A 88 21.34 -1.78 27.40
CA ILE A 88 22.58 -1.51 26.69
C ILE A 88 23.39 -0.40 27.38
N GLU A 89 22.73 0.65 27.91
CA GLU A 89 23.38 1.66 28.73
C GLU A 89 24.05 1.05 29.96
N LEU A 90 23.33 0.20 30.70
CA LEU A 90 23.83 -0.51 31.87
C LEU A 90 24.97 -1.47 31.52
N TRP A 91 24.88 -2.17 30.39
CA TRP A 91 25.93 -3.03 29.88
C TRP A 91 27.21 -2.25 29.52
N LEU A 92 27.12 -1.13 28.83
CA LEU A 92 28.27 -0.25 28.53
C LEU A 92 28.97 0.21 29.83
N HIS A 93 28.19 0.52 30.85
CA HIS A 93 28.75 0.95 32.12
C HIS A 93 29.44 -0.20 32.87
N ARG A 94 28.80 -1.37 32.94
CA ARG A 94 29.33 -2.53 33.70
C ARG A 94 30.59 -3.10 33.04
N VAL A 95 30.55 -3.32 31.74
CA VAL A 95 31.63 -4.02 31.02
C VAL A 95 32.78 -3.07 30.70
N TYR A 96 32.50 -1.87 30.19
CA TYR A 96 33.52 -0.95 29.69
C TYR A 96 33.74 0.28 30.59
N SER A 97 33.00 0.42 31.66
CA SER A 97 33.00 1.62 32.53
C SER A 97 32.68 2.92 31.79
N VAL A 98 31.90 2.82 30.67
CA VAL A 98 31.47 3.96 29.85
C VAL A 98 30.07 4.37 30.25
N GLN A 99 29.95 5.56 30.85
CA GLN A 99 28.67 6.12 31.25
C GLN A 99 28.26 7.28 30.34
N ILE A 100 27.19 7.12 29.59
CA ILE A 100 26.61 8.14 28.73
C ILE A 100 25.09 8.16 28.87
N ALA A 101 24.45 9.27 28.57
CA ALA A 101 23.00 9.42 28.67
C ALA A 101 22.26 8.48 27.71
N LYS A 102 21.12 7.93 28.15
CA LYS A 102 20.25 7.00 27.44
C LYS A 102 19.93 7.48 26.01
N GLU A 103 19.60 8.76 25.83
CA GLU A 103 19.28 9.33 24.52
C GLU A 103 20.46 9.24 23.54
N LYS A 104 21.70 9.34 24.06
CA LYS A 104 22.91 9.20 23.21
C LYS A 104 23.18 7.74 22.84
N VAL A 105 22.85 6.79 23.73
CA VAL A 105 22.90 5.35 23.44
C VAL A 105 21.92 5.04 22.32
N ASN A 106 20.67 5.52 22.46
CA ASN A 106 19.64 5.33 21.41
C ASN A 106 20.06 5.90 20.06
N ASP A 107 20.62 7.13 20.02
CA ASP A 107 21.15 7.70 18.76
C ASP A 107 22.20 6.80 18.08
N LEU A 108 23.08 6.18 18.88
CA LEU A 108 24.13 5.28 18.37
C LEU A 108 23.54 3.98 17.85
N ILE A 109 22.58 3.40 18.56
CA ILE A 109 21.88 2.19 18.12
C ILE A 109 21.15 2.44 16.80
N ILE A 110 20.40 3.55 16.69
CA ILE A 110 19.73 3.92 15.44
C ILE A 110 20.73 4.04 14.28
N ARG A 111 21.87 4.67 14.51
CA ARG A 111 22.92 4.80 13.51
C ARG A 111 23.49 3.44 13.09
N GLN A 112 23.82 2.60 14.05
CA GLN A 112 24.36 1.27 13.78
C GLN A 112 23.35 0.37 13.06
N ALA A 113 22.10 0.37 13.51
CA ALA A 113 21.02 -0.38 12.85
C ALA A 113 20.88 0.02 11.39
N LYS A 114 20.94 1.33 11.08
CA LYS A 114 20.88 1.83 9.69
C LYS A 114 22.08 1.43 8.84
N ASN A 115 23.24 1.19 9.43
CA ASN A 115 24.39 0.64 8.72
C ASN A 115 24.21 -0.86 8.41
N ASN A 116 23.32 -1.54 9.13
CA ASN A 116 22.94 -2.94 8.98
C ASN A 116 21.48 -3.07 8.52
N SER A 117 21.08 -2.28 7.52
CA SER A 117 19.72 -2.33 7.02
C SER A 117 19.43 -3.61 6.23
N PHE A 118 18.14 -3.98 6.18
CA PHE A 118 17.62 -5.08 5.38
C PHE A 118 16.20 -4.77 4.92
N HIS A 119 15.75 -5.42 3.86
CA HIS A 119 14.40 -5.26 3.34
C HIS A 119 13.74 -6.63 3.14
N PRO A 120 12.96 -7.13 4.11
CA PRO A 120 12.52 -8.54 4.14
C PRO A 120 11.74 -8.95 2.89
N LEU A 121 10.89 -8.07 2.35
CA LEU A 121 10.13 -8.36 1.14
C LEU A 121 11.03 -8.44 -0.10
N GLN A 122 12.01 -7.53 -0.24
CA GLN A 122 12.95 -7.57 -1.37
C GLN A 122 13.89 -8.77 -1.26
N ASP A 123 14.36 -9.08 -0.05
CA ASP A 123 15.19 -10.24 0.21
C ASP A 123 14.43 -11.53 -0.17
N TYR A 124 13.15 -11.64 0.22
CA TYR A 124 12.29 -12.75 -0.17
C TYR A 124 12.15 -12.85 -1.70
N LEU A 125 11.71 -11.79 -2.37
CA LEU A 125 11.47 -11.81 -3.81
C LEU A 125 12.74 -12.12 -4.62
N ASN A 126 13.88 -11.57 -4.18
CA ASN A 126 15.16 -11.81 -4.84
C ASN A 126 15.74 -13.21 -4.57
N SER A 127 15.26 -13.91 -3.54
CA SER A 127 15.68 -15.30 -3.23
C SER A 127 14.92 -16.35 -4.05
N LEU A 128 13.85 -15.96 -4.74
CA LEU A 128 13.02 -16.89 -5.49
C LEU A 128 13.66 -17.27 -6.83
N GLU A 129 13.56 -18.56 -7.17
CA GLU A 129 13.98 -19.11 -8.46
C GLU A 129 12.77 -19.67 -9.20
N TRP A 130 12.51 -19.17 -10.41
CA TRP A 130 11.39 -19.62 -11.24
C TRP A 130 11.69 -20.98 -11.87
N ASP A 131 10.75 -21.90 -11.76
CA ASP A 131 10.84 -23.28 -12.31
C ASP A 131 10.60 -23.36 -13.84
N GLY A 132 10.30 -22.22 -14.50
CA GLY A 132 10.02 -22.14 -15.93
C GLY A 132 8.59 -22.50 -16.32
N VAL A 133 7.70 -22.80 -15.36
CA VAL A 133 6.29 -23.09 -15.63
C VAL A 133 5.48 -21.80 -15.61
N CYS A 134 4.82 -21.47 -16.74
CA CYS A 134 3.96 -20.28 -16.86
C CYS A 134 2.67 -20.45 -16.03
N ARG A 135 2.51 -19.59 -15.04
CA ARG A 135 1.32 -19.52 -14.17
C ARG A 135 0.61 -18.16 -14.30
N LEU A 136 1.35 -17.11 -14.64
CA LEU A 136 0.80 -15.75 -14.69
C LEU A 136 -0.17 -15.54 -15.83
N GLU A 137 0.02 -16.18 -16.98
CA GLU A 137 -0.88 -16.06 -18.14
C GLU A 137 -2.32 -16.48 -17.82
N THR A 138 -2.49 -17.45 -16.89
CA THR A 138 -3.80 -17.94 -16.47
C THR A 138 -4.03 -17.76 -14.97
N LEU A 139 -3.36 -16.80 -14.35
CA LEU A 139 -3.37 -16.57 -12.90
C LEU A 139 -4.78 -16.48 -12.34
N LEU A 140 -5.60 -15.59 -12.89
CA LEU A 140 -6.96 -15.36 -12.41
C LEU A 140 -7.89 -16.53 -12.73
N GLN A 141 -7.71 -17.18 -13.87
CA GLN A 141 -8.49 -18.33 -14.31
C GLN A 141 -8.23 -19.53 -13.42
N THR A 142 -6.97 -19.82 -13.16
CA THR A 142 -6.54 -21.01 -12.41
C THR A 142 -6.91 -20.92 -10.93
N TYR A 143 -6.64 -19.78 -10.29
CA TYR A 143 -6.76 -19.70 -8.82
C TYR A 143 -8.04 -19.02 -8.33
N TRP A 144 -8.71 -18.22 -9.18
CA TRP A 144 -9.97 -17.54 -8.80
C TRP A 144 -11.17 -17.92 -9.68
N GLY A 145 -10.99 -18.89 -10.60
CA GLY A 145 -12.07 -19.33 -11.49
C GLY A 145 -12.66 -18.21 -12.35
N VAL A 146 -11.86 -17.20 -12.69
CA VAL A 146 -12.30 -16.08 -13.51
C VAL A 146 -12.53 -16.54 -14.95
N PHE A 147 -13.55 -15.99 -15.61
CA PHE A 147 -13.83 -16.30 -17.01
C PHE A 147 -12.60 -16.04 -17.90
N ASP A 148 -12.35 -16.96 -18.82
CA ASP A 148 -11.18 -16.87 -19.70
C ASP A 148 -11.42 -15.89 -20.86
N SER A 149 -10.60 -14.84 -20.90
CA SER A 149 -10.51 -13.87 -21.99
C SER A 149 -9.15 -13.20 -22.01
N ASP A 150 -8.73 -12.70 -23.18
CA ASP A 150 -7.43 -12.06 -23.34
C ASP A 150 -7.24 -10.89 -22.36
N LEU A 151 -8.26 -10.04 -22.19
CA LEU A 151 -8.22 -8.94 -21.22
C LEU A 151 -7.99 -9.44 -19.77
N LEU A 152 -8.72 -10.48 -19.34
CA LEU A 152 -8.64 -10.96 -17.96
C LEU A 152 -7.35 -11.73 -17.69
N ARG A 153 -6.76 -12.37 -18.70
CA ARG A 153 -5.39 -12.91 -18.63
C ARG A 153 -4.38 -11.78 -18.44
N GLU A 154 -4.44 -10.75 -19.26
CA GLU A 154 -3.56 -9.58 -19.15
C GLU A 154 -3.71 -8.84 -17.80
N ILE A 155 -4.93 -8.69 -17.29
CA ILE A 155 -5.15 -8.11 -15.96
C ILE A 155 -4.39 -8.88 -14.88
N GLY A 156 -4.50 -10.21 -14.84
CA GLY A 156 -3.79 -11.03 -13.86
C GLY A 156 -2.28 -10.94 -14.00
N PHE A 157 -1.80 -11.07 -15.23
CA PHE A 157 -0.39 -11.01 -15.59
C PHE A 157 0.25 -9.66 -15.19
N ARG A 158 -0.35 -8.55 -15.65
CA ARG A 158 0.15 -7.19 -15.37
C ARG A 158 0.06 -6.83 -13.89
N TRP A 159 -1.00 -7.26 -13.22
CA TRP A 159 -1.17 -7.03 -11.79
C TRP A 159 -0.04 -7.70 -10.97
N ALA A 160 0.28 -8.96 -11.25
CA ALA A 160 1.34 -9.67 -10.53
C ALA A 160 2.72 -9.00 -10.72
N ILE A 161 3.07 -8.64 -11.98
CA ILE A 161 4.31 -7.90 -12.25
C ILE A 161 4.32 -6.54 -11.56
N SER A 162 3.18 -5.83 -11.51
CA SER A 162 3.09 -4.53 -10.85
C SER A 162 3.30 -4.62 -9.34
N CYS A 163 2.85 -5.71 -8.70
CA CYS A 163 3.12 -5.97 -7.30
C CYS A 163 4.63 -6.11 -7.02
N VAL A 164 5.33 -6.87 -7.86
CA VAL A 164 6.79 -7.02 -7.78
C VAL A 164 7.50 -5.72 -8.08
N ALA A 165 7.08 -5.00 -9.14
CA ALA A 165 7.66 -3.70 -9.48
C ALA A 165 7.56 -2.71 -8.31
N ARG A 166 6.44 -2.69 -7.60
CA ARG A 166 6.24 -1.83 -6.44
C ARG A 166 7.12 -2.20 -5.26
N ALA A 167 7.40 -3.50 -5.07
CA ALA A 167 8.27 -4.01 -4.02
C ALA A 167 9.76 -3.78 -4.31
N LEU A 168 10.23 -4.16 -5.52
CA LEU A 168 11.64 -4.11 -5.89
C LEU A 168 12.10 -2.72 -6.34
N MET A 169 11.18 -1.89 -6.83
CA MET A 169 11.42 -0.50 -7.21
C MET A 169 10.41 0.42 -6.50
N PRO A 170 10.60 0.69 -5.19
CA PRO A 170 9.69 1.54 -4.41
C PRO A 170 9.43 2.88 -5.09
N GLY A 171 8.16 3.24 -5.20
CA GLY A 171 7.74 4.42 -5.96
C GLY A 171 7.45 4.16 -7.44
N ALA A 172 7.61 2.92 -7.93
CA ALA A 172 7.14 2.54 -9.26
C ALA A 172 5.67 2.96 -9.44
N LYS A 173 5.32 3.45 -10.62
CA LYS A 173 3.94 3.86 -10.88
C LYS A 173 3.04 2.61 -10.93
N MET A 174 2.15 2.53 -9.96
CA MET A 174 1.07 1.56 -9.88
C MET A 174 -0.14 2.26 -9.28
N ASP A 175 -1.12 2.56 -10.09
CA ASP A 175 -2.37 3.19 -9.69
C ASP A 175 -3.58 2.27 -9.85
N THR A 176 -3.33 1.00 -10.11
CA THR A 176 -4.35 -0.03 -10.33
C THR A 176 -4.70 -0.76 -9.04
N VAL A 177 -5.97 -1.13 -8.92
CA VAL A 177 -6.55 -1.90 -7.80
C VAL A 177 -7.27 -3.10 -8.39
N LEU A 178 -6.78 -4.29 -8.14
CA LEU A 178 -7.49 -5.53 -8.50
C LEU A 178 -8.67 -5.71 -7.54
N ILE A 179 -9.87 -5.94 -8.07
CA ILE A 179 -11.11 -6.06 -7.30
C ILE A 179 -11.74 -7.42 -7.56
N LEU A 180 -11.78 -8.27 -6.53
CA LEU A 180 -12.46 -9.56 -6.61
C LEU A 180 -13.95 -9.39 -6.29
N CYS A 181 -14.80 -9.62 -7.29
CA CYS A 181 -16.25 -9.56 -7.17
C CYS A 181 -16.82 -10.98 -7.06
N GLY A 182 -17.57 -11.28 -6.00
CA GLY A 182 -18.16 -12.61 -5.82
C GLY A 182 -18.90 -12.74 -4.49
N PRO A 183 -19.56 -13.88 -4.24
CA PRO A 183 -20.41 -14.06 -3.08
C PRO A 183 -19.65 -13.91 -1.75
N GLN A 184 -20.39 -13.58 -0.70
CA GLN A 184 -19.84 -13.58 0.66
C GLN A 184 -19.38 -14.98 1.05
N GLY A 185 -18.27 -15.09 1.79
CA GLY A 185 -17.72 -16.37 2.20
C GLY A 185 -16.89 -17.12 1.15
N ALA A 186 -16.69 -16.53 -0.04
CA ALA A 186 -15.87 -17.12 -1.12
C ALA A 186 -14.35 -16.98 -0.92
N TYR A 187 -13.88 -16.71 0.30
CA TYR A 187 -12.45 -16.61 0.66
C TYR A 187 -11.62 -15.57 -0.12
N LYS A 188 -12.25 -14.50 -0.63
CA LYS A 188 -11.59 -13.45 -1.42
C LYS A 188 -10.41 -12.80 -0.68
N SER A 189 -10.64 -12.30 0.53
CA SER A 189 -9.60 -11.71 1.37
C SER A 189 -8.52 -12.72 1.77
N THR A 190 -8.95 -13.96 2.05
CA THR A 190 -8.02 -15.06 2.37
C THR A 190 -7.08 -15.35 1.21
N SER A 191 -7.56 -15.30 -0.04
CA SER A 191 -6.71 -15.55 -1.21
C SER A 191 -5.61 -14.49 -1.37
N PHE A 192 -5.92 -13.22 -1.15
CA PHE A 192 -4.89 -12.17 -1.13
C PHE A 192 -3.91 -12.33 0.02
N ARG A 193 -4.39 -12.74 1.20
CA ARG A 193 -3.56 -13.02 2.38
C ARG A 193 -2.60 -14.18 2.12
N VAL A 194 -3.08 -15.27 1.53
CA VAL A 194 -2.25 -16.41 1.13
C VAL A 194 -1.17 -15.98 0.15
N LEU A 195 -1.55 -15.20 -0.86
CA LEU A 195 -0.62 -14.77 -1.91
C LEU A 195 0.43 -13.79 -1.38
N ALA A 196 0.03 -12.78 -0.58
CA ALA A 196 0.96 -11.83 0.01
C ALA A 196 1.87 -12.47 1.08
N GLY A 197 1.31 -13.36 1.89
CA GLY A 197 1.87 -13.87 3.13
C GLY A 197 1.29 -13.14 4.35
N GLU A 198 1.17 -13.86 5.45
CA GLU A 198 0.49 -13.41 6.67
C GLU A 198 1.05 -12.07 7.18
N ASP A 199 2.40 -11.96 7.22
CA ASP A 199 3.10 -10.78 7.76
C ASP A 199 3.01 -9.55 6.84
N TRP A 200 2.67 -9.74 5.57
CA TRP A 200 2.68 -8.67 4.55
C TRP A 200 1.30 -8.32 4.01
N PHE A 201 0.25 -8.84 4.64
CA PHE A 201 -1.14 -8.54 4.30
C PHE A 201 -1.84 -7.76 5.40
N SER A 202 -2.70 -6.82 5.02
CA SER A 202 -3.62 -6.16 5.94
C SER A 202 -4.99 -5.95 5.30
N ASP A 203 -6.03 -6.28 6.04
CA ASP A 203 -7.43 -5.91 5.79
C ASP A 203 -7.92 -4.86 6.80
N GLY A 204 -7.00 -4.26 7.55
CA GLY A 204 -7.29 -3.22 8.52
C GLY A 204 -7.90 -1.97 7.88
N HIS A 205 -8.78 -1.30 8.60
CA HIS A 205 -9.42 -0.08 8.12
C HIS A 205 -8.40 1.05 7.90
N LEU A 206 -8.25 1.49 6.65
CA LEU A 206 -7.41 2.63 6.27
C LEU A 206 -8.29 3.84 5.92
N ASP A 207 -8.30 4.84 6.79
CA ASP A 207 -8.96 6.11 6.48
C ASP A 207 -8.01 7.04 5.71
N ILE A 208 -8.06 6.95 4.39
CA ILE A 208 -7.20 7.72 3.48
C ILE A 208 -7.39 9.24 3.55
N SER A 209 -8.45 9.73 4.22
CA SER A 209 -8.69 11.16 4.44
C SER A 209 -7.87 11.72 5.60
N LYS A 210 -7.37 10.88 6.47
CA LYS A 210 -6.55 11.26 7.61
C LYS A 210 -5.11 11.54 7.21
N LYS A 211 -4.48 12.48 7.90
CA LYS A 211 -3.08 12.87 7.65
C LYS A 211 -2.07 11.79 8.02
N ASP A 212 -2.41 10.91 8.95
CA ASP A 212 -1.58 9.82 9.44
C ASP A 212 -1.64 8.56 8.57
N ALA A 213 -2.58 8.48 7.61
CA ALA A 213 -2.70 7.34 6.72
C ALA A 213 -1.38 7.03 5.98
N GLN A 214 -0.64 8.05 5.58
CA GLN A 214 0.66 7.88 4.90
C GLN A 214 1.72 7.29 5.84
N GLU A 215 1.77 7.73 7.09
CA GLU A 215 2.69 7.17 8.09
C GLU A 215 2.31 5.73 8.41
N LEU A 216 1.02 5.44 8.56
CA LEU A 216 0.51 4.12 8.89
C LEU A 216 0.91 3.06 7.86
N ILE A 217 0.71 3.33 6.57
CA ILE A 217 1.07 2.37 5.51
C ILE A 217 2.56 2.05 5.42
N HIS A 218 3.44 2.97 5.85
CA HIS A 218 4.88 2.71 5.90
C HIS A 218 5.33 1.99 7.17
N LYS A 219 4.67 2.26 8.31
CA LYS A 219 5.06 1.64 9.59
C LYS A 219 4.56 0.22 9.78
N THR A 220 3.53 -0.18 9.04
CA THR A 220 2.96 -1.52 9.19
C THR A 220 3.80 -2.61 8.52
N GLY A 221 4.65 -2.28 7.55
CA GLY A 221 5.40 -3.27 6.77
C GLY A 221 4.49 -4.17 5.93
N VAL A 222 3.39 -3.63 5.44
CA VAL A 222 2.41 -4.35 4.61
C VAL A 222 2.72 -4.15 3.14
N TRP A 223 2.72 -5.24 2.39
CA TRP A 223 2.86 -5.23 0.94
C TRP A 223 1.52 -5.09 0.23
N VAL A 224 0.53 -5.91 0.64
CA VAL A 224 -0.81 -5.91 0.06
C VAL A 224 -1.82 -5.42 1.09
N TRP A 225 -2.46 -4.29 0.81
CA TRP A 225 -3.52 -3.74 1.66
C TRP A 225 -4.88 -3.89 0.99
N GLU A 226 -5.75 -4.64 1.63
CA GLU A 226 -7.12 -4.78 1.18
C GLU A 226 -7.99 -3.60 1.65
N MET A 227 -8.60 -2.94 0.69
CA MET A 227 -9.65 -1.95 0.95
C MET A 227 -11.01 -2.66 0.90
N ALA A 228 -11.45 -3.20 2.04
CA ALA A 228 -12.70 -3.93 2.14
C ALA A 228 -13.91 -3.00 2.11
N GLU A 229 -14.99 -3.48 1.48
CA GLU A 229 -16.36 -2.96 1.44
C GLU A 229 -16.65 -1.69 0.60
N ASN A 230 -17.90 -1.64 0.12
CA ASN A 230 -18.49 -0.62 -0.76
C ASN A 230 -18.32 0.83 -0.32
N ASN A 231 -18.27 1.10 0.99
CA ASN A 231 -18.07 2.45 1.51
C ASN A 231 -16.68 3.00 1.23
N THR A 232 -15.68 2.13 1.13
CA THR A 232 -14.31 2.52 0.82
C THR A 232 -14.13 2.69 -0.68
N LEU A 233 -14.73 1.82 -1.50
CA LEU A 233 -14.72 1.93 -2.97
C LEU A 233 -15.49 3.16 -3.45
N ASN A 234 -16.70 3.41 -2.94
CA ASN A 234 -17.47 4.61 -3.28
C ASN A 234 -16.76 5.91 -2.87
N LYS A 235 -16.01 5.89 -1.75
CA LYS A 235 -15.11 6.97 -1.38
C LYS A 235 -13.82 6.97 -2.23
N ALA A 236 -13.34 5.80 -2.65
CA ALA A 236 -12.15 5.65 -3.48
C ALA A 236 -12.34 6.24 -4.90
N GLU A 237 -13.55 6.33 -5.40
CA GLU A 237 -13.87 7.05 -6.64
C GLU A 237 -13.80 8.57 -6.50
N SER A 238 -13.73 9.11 -5.29
CA SER A 238 -13.47 10.54 -5.09
C SER A 238 -12.11 10.94 -5.67
N ASN A 239 -11.97 12.19 -6.10
CA ASN A 239 -10.70 12.70 -6.62
C ASN A 239 -9.55 12.55 -5.61
N THR A 240 -9.84 12.72 -4.31
CA THR A 240 -8.87 12.55 -3.21
C THR A 240 -8.33 11.13 -3.14
N SER A 241 -9.22 10.15 -3.31
CA SER A 241 -8.85 8.73 -3.26
C SER A 241 -8.07 8.31 -4.50
N LYS A 242 -8.50 8.77 -5.68
CA LYS A 242 -7.77 8.54 -6.94
C LYS A 242 -6.36 9.13 -6.89
N GLU A 243 -6.21 10.32 -6.29
CA GLU A 243 -4.91 10.94 -6.03
C GLU A 243 -4.09 10.12 -5.04
N PHE A 244 -4.70 9.68 -3.93
CA PHE A 244 -4.03 8.86 -2.93
C PHE A 244 -3.52 7.54 -3.53
N LEU A 245 -4.35 6.81 -4.27
CA LEU A 245 -3.97 5.53 -4.91
C LEU A 245 -2.82 5.70 -5.92
N SER A 246 -2.84 6.79 -6.69
CA SER A 246 -1.84 7.05 -7.74
C SER A 246 -0.50 7.58 -7.23
N ARG A 247 -0.39 7.88 -5.94
CA ARG A 247 0.80 8.53 -5.39
C ARG A 247 1.99 7.58 -5.36
N PRO A 248 3.11 7.91 -6.00
CA PRO A 248 4.32 7.08 -5.97
C PRO A 248 5.16 7.31 -4.70
N ILE A 249 5.09 8.51 -4.12
CA ILE A 249 5.89 8.94 -2.97
C ILE A 249 4.97 9.61 -1.96
N ASP A 250 5.05 9.20 -0.72
CA ASP A 250 4.40 9.87 0.38
C ASP A 250 5.32 10.89 1.04
N ILE A 251 4.73 12.01 1.48
CA ILE A 251 5.43 13.07 2.20
C ILE A 251 4.64 13.33 3.47
N PHE A 252 5.21 12.93 4.59
CA PHE A 252 4.59 13.10 5.89
C PHE A 252 5.63 13.45 6.96
N ARG A 253 5.17 13.99 8.08
CA ARG A 253 6.00 14.20 9.26
C ARG A 253 5.72 13.05 10.23
N PRO A 254 6.73 12.20 10.53
CA PRO A 254 6.56 11.13 11.51
C PRO A 254 6.10 11.67 12.87
N SER A 255 5.34 10.88 13.61
CA SER A 255 4.67 11.27 14.86
C SER A 255 5.61 11.90 15.89
N TYR A 256 6.87 11.53 15.93
CA TYR A 256 7.90 12.11 16.79
C TYR A 256 9.04 12.77 16.01
N GLY A 257 8.89 12.87 14.68
CA GLY A 257 9.89 13.45 13.81
C GLY A 257 9.86 14.99 13.81
N ARG A 258 11.02 15.63 13.69
CA ARG A 258 11.12 17.09 13.56
C ARG A 258 10.89 17.56 12.13
N ASN A 259 11.31 16.77 11.14
CA ASN A 259 11.26 17.13 9.73
C ASN A 259 10.33 16.18 8.94
N PRO A 260 9.70 16.68 7.84
CA PRO A 260 9.01 15.82 6.89
C PRO A 260 10.00 14.84 6.25
N VAL A 261 9.52 13.62 5.99
CA VAL A 261 10.23 12.59 5.27
C VAL A 261 9.54 12.31 3.93
N ARG A 262 10.33 11.86 2.94
CA ARG A 262 9.84 11.40 1.65
C ARG A 262 10.03 9.89 1.61
N ARG A 263 8.93 9.15 1.43
CA ARG A 263 8.96 7.68 1.39
C ARG A 263 8.36 7.19 0.07
N PRO A 264 9.16 6.55 -0.79
CA PRO A 264 8.61 5.82 -1.94
C PRO A 264 7.70 4.69 -1.48
N ARG A 265 6.58 4.48 -2.17
CA ARG A 265 5.64 3.41 -1.83
C ARG A 265 6.08 2.06 -2.34
N SER A 266 6.04 1.07 -1.45
CA SER A 266 6.17 -0.36 -1.79
C SER A 266 4.84 -1.10 -1.71
N ILE A 267 3.79 -0.46 -1.18
CA ILE A 267 2.48 -1.05 -0.95
C ILE A 267 1.63 -1.07 -2.22
N VAL A 268 0.83 -2.12 -2.38
CA VAL A 268 -0.21 -2.25 -3.38
C VAL A 268 -1.58 -2.34 -2.72
N PHE A 269 -2.60 -1.79 -3.39
CA PHE A 269 -3.97 -1.86 -2.92
C PHE A 269 -4.76 -2.87 -3.73
N VAL A 270 -5.54 -3.68 -3.02
CA VAL A 270 -6.51 -4.60 -3.60
C VAL A 270 -7.88 -4.35 -2.97
N SER A 271 -8.93 -4.91 -3.53
CA SER A 271 -10.26 -4.80 -2.93
C SER A 271 -11.09 -6.05 -3.17
N THR A 272 -12.09 -6.24 -2.31
CA THR A 272 -13.11 -7.28 -2.47
C THR A 272 -14.49 -6.68 -2.34
N THR A 273 -15.45 -7.22 -3.09
CA THR A 273 -16.85 -6.81 -2.99
C THR A 273 -17.79 -8.00 -3.22
N ASN A 274 -18.96 -7.92 -2.59
CA ASN A 274 -20.05 -8.86 -2.84
C ASN A 274 -21.03 -8.32 -3.89
N ASP A 275 -20.96 -7.02 -4.18
CA ASP A 275 -21.84 -6.39 -5.15
C ASP A 275 -21.23 -6.47 -6.56
N GLN A 276 -22.07 -6.80 -7.53
CA GLN A 276 -21.65 -6.78 -8.94
C GLN A 276 -21.65 -5.35 -9.52
N HIS A 277 -22.50 -4.46 -9.00
CA HIS A 277 -22.58 -3.08 -9.45
C HIS A 277 -22.13 -2.15 -8.32
N PHE A 278 -20.92 -1.64 -8.40
CA PHE A 278 -20.30 -0.81 -7.37
C PHE A 278 -19.57 0.43 -7.90
N LEU A 279 -19.32 0.50 -9.22
CA LEU A 279 -18.69 1.67 -9.83
C LEU A 279 -19.73 2.76 -10.06
N THR A 280 -19.46 3.98 -9.58
CA THR A 280 -20.34 5.13 -9.71
C THR A 280 -19.90 6.11 -10.80
N ASP A 281 -18.60 6.20 -11.06
CA ASP A 281 -18.03 7.03 -12.11
C ASP A 281 -17.94 6.23 -13.43
N LYS A 282 -18.55 6.75 -14.49
CA LYS A 282 -18.53 6.09 -15.82
C LYS A 282 -17.24 6.34 -16.63
N THR A 283 -16.40 7.28 -16.22
CA THR A 283 -15.28 7.76 -17.05
C THR A 283 -13.90 7.69 -16.39
N GLY A 284 -13.84 7.63 -15.08
CA GLY A 284 -12.59 7.72 -14.31
C GLY A 284 -12.07 6.41 -13.71
N ASN A 285 -12.56 5.27 -14.18
CA ASN A 285 -12.38 3.97 -13.50
C ASN A 285 -11.15 3.18 -13.94
N ARG A 286 -10.30 3.68 -14.83
CA ARG A 286 -9.12 2.94 -15.36
C ARG A 286 -8.22 2.33 -14.29
N ARG A 287 -8.33 2.82 -13.03
CA ARG A 287 -7.57 2.29 -11.89
C ARG A 287 -8.17 1.01 -11.31
N PHE A 288 -9.46 0.78 -11.53
CA PHE A 288 -10.17 -0.35 -10.94
C PHE A 288 -10.24 -1.49 -11.95
N TRP A 289 -9.67 -2.62 -11.57
CA TRP A 289 -9.64 -3.83 -12.37
C TRP A 289 -10.56 -4.89 -11.77
N PRO A 290 -11.88 -4.79 -12.01
CA PRO A 290 -12.84 -5.72 -11.44
C PRO A 290 -12.83 -7.05 -12.18
N VAL A 291 -12.86 -8.14 -11.42
CA VAL A 291 -12.97 -9.50 -11.94
C VAL A 291 -14.04 -10.27 -11.17
N ILE A 292 -14.89 -11.00 -11.89
CA ILE A 292 -15.91 -11.86 -11.27
C ILE A 292 -15.27 -13.22 -11.01
N ILE A 293 -15.25 -13.61 -9.75
CA ILE A 293 -14.73 -14.90 -9.31
C ILE A 293 -15.86 -15.93 -9.21
N THR A 294 -15.53 -17.21 -9.42
CA THR A 294 -16.47 -18.32 -9.21
C THR A 294 -16.05 -19.20 -8.06
N ASP A 295 -14.84 -19.74 -8.11
CA ASP A 295 -14.28 -20.65 -7.10
C ASP A 295 -12.81 -20.30 -6.87
N ILE A 296 -12.36 -20.35 -5.61
CA ILE A 296 -10.99 -20.00 -5.25
C ILE A 296 -10.24 -21.26 -4.82
N ASP A 297 -9.19 -21.60 -5.56
CA ASP A 297 -8.24 -22.68 -5.21
C ASP A 297 -7.19 -22.15 -4.22
N LEU A 298 -7.54 -22.12 -2.93
CA LEU A 298 -6.61 -21.67 -1.87
C LEU A 298 -5.41 -22.63 -1.72
N GLU A 299 -5.62 -23.93 -1.90
CA GLU A 299 -4.55 -24.92 -1.78
C GLU A 299 -3.54 -24.76 -2.92
N GLY A 300 -4.03 -24.55 -4.13
CA GLY A 300 -3.20 -24.22 -5.29
C GLY A 300 -2.41 -22.93 -5.10
N LEU A 301 -3.06 -21.86 -4.63
CA LEU A 301 -2.39 -20.60 -4.31
C LEU A 301 -1.29 -20.78 -3.27
N GLN A 302 -1.58 -21.50 -2.18
CA GLN A 302 -0.58 -21.75 -1.12
C GLN A 302 0.60 -22.57 -1.64
N ARG A 303 0.35 -23.59 -2.48
CA ARG A 303 1.39 -24.43 -3.06
C ARG A 303 2.27 -23.68 -4.06
N ASP A 304 1.66 -22.87 -4.92
CA ASP A 304 2.31 -22.25 -6.06
C ASP A 304 2.77 -20.79 -5.80
N ARG A 305 2.48 -20.24 -4.62
CA ARG A 305 2.75 -18.86 -4.24
C ARG A 305 4.16 -18.37 -4.62
N ASP A 306 5.17 -19.11 -4.20
CA ASP A 306 6.56 -18.72 -4.42
C ASP A 306 6.92 -18.76 -5.92
N GLN A 307 6.34 -19.69 -6.67
CA GLN A 307 6.53 -19.80 -8.12
C GLN A 307 5.78 -18.71 -8.91
N ILE A 308 4.59 -18.32 -8.45
CA ILE A 308 3.85 -17.16 -8.99
C ILE A 308 4.71 -15.89 -8.87
N TRP A 309 5.28 -15.66 -7.70
CA TRP A 309 6.14 -14.49 -7.48
C TRP A 309 7.49 -14.62 -8.20
N ALA A 310 8.09 -15.81 -8.26
CA ALA A 310 9.31 -16.04 -9.01
C ALA A 310 9.14 -15.73 -10.50
N GLU A 311 8.04 -16.15 -11.11
CA GLU A 311 7.67 -15.81 -12.48
C GLU A 311 7.48 -14.30 -12.66
N ALA A 312 6.79 -13.63 -11.73
CA ALA A 312 6.59 -12.18 -11.77
C ALA A 312 7.92 -11.40 -11.64
N VAL A 313 8.85 -11.88 -10.79
CA VAL A 313 10.22 -11.34 -10.68
C VAL A 313 10.99 -11.54 -11.99
N HIS A 314 10.87 -12.71 -12.62
CA HIS A 314 11.51 -12.98 -13.91
C HIS A 314 11.04 -11.96 -14.96
N TYR A 315 9.73 -11.75 -15.12
CA TYR A 315 9.20 -10.80 -16.10
C TYR A 315 9.56 -9.35 -15.75
N PHE A 316 9.57 -8.97 -14.49
CA PHE A 316 10.03 -7.65 -14.06
C PHE A 316 11.51 -7.44 -14.45
N ASN A 317 12.38 -8.42 -14.19
CA ASN A 317 13.82 -8.35 -14.51
C ASN A 317 14.11 -8.35 -16.00
N THR A 318 13.20 -8.90 -16.82
CA THR A 318 13.29 -8.85 -18.29
C THR A 318 12.65 -7.58 -18.90
N ASN A 319 12.29 -6.62 -18.04
CA ASN A 319 11.68 -5.34 -18.41
C ASN A 319 10.29 -5.48 -19.07
N GLU A 320 9.53 -6.51 -18.70
CA GLU A 320 8.13 -6.61 -19.11
C GLU A 320 7.34 -5.46 -18.48
N VAL A 321 6.42 -4.87 -19.25
CA VAL A 321 5.59 -3.77 -18.78
C VAL A 321 4.48 -4.29 -17.85
N TRP A 322 4.08 -3.47 -16.86
CA TRP A 322 3.04 -3.83 -15.89
C TRP A 322 1.80 -2.94 -15.95
N TRP A 323 1.56 -2.33 -17.09
CA TRP A 323 0.36 -1.57 -17.40
C TRP A 323 -0.27 -2.09 -18.68
N LEU A 324 -1.56 -1.86 -18.86
CA LEU A 324 -2.27 -2.19 -20.07
C LEU A 324 -1.90 -1.20 -21.18
N ASP A 325 -1.81 -1.69 -22.40
CA ASP A 325 -1.65 -0.83 -23.57
C ASP A 325 -2.96 -0.07 -23.88
N PRO A 326 -2.95 0.92 -24.78
CA PRO A 326 -4.14 1.72 -25.09
C PRO A 326 -5.33 0.90 -25.64
N THR A 327 -5.09 -0.22 -26.34
CA THR A 327 -6.15 -1.10 -26.84
C THR A 327 -6.80 -1.84 -25.68
N MET A 328 -5.99 -2.43 -24.81
CA MET A 328 -6.46 -3.11 -23.61
C MET A 328 -7.14 -2.15 -22.61
N GLU A 329 -6.71 -0.87 -22.54
CA GLU A 329 -7.42 0.15 -21.74
C GLU A 329 -8.84 0.39 -22.27
N GLN A 330 -9.07 0.32 -23.60
CA GLN A 330 -10.40 0.41 -24.18
C GLN A 330 -11.26 -0.81 -23.84
N ASP A 331 -10.70 -2.01 -23.96
CA ASP A 331 -11.37 -3.25 -23.57
C ASP A 331 -11.72 -3.27 -22.07
N LEU A 332 -10.81 -2.77 -21.23
CA LEU A 332 -11.06 -2.58 -19.81
C LEU A 332 -12.22 -1.61 -19.58
N PHE A 333 -12.28 -0.50 -20.27
CA PHE A 333 -13.39 0.45 -20.17
C PHE A 333 -14.74 -0.21 -20.47
N GLU A 334 -14.82 -1.01 -21.55
CA GLU A 334 -16.04 -1.75 -21.90
C GLU A 334 -16.39 -2.81 -20.85
N HIS A 335 -15.38 -3.52 -20.35
CA HIS A 335 -15.55 -4.50 -19.28
C HIS A 335 -16.08 -3.85 -18.00
N GLN A 336 -15.58 -2.68 -17.61
CA GLN A 336 -16.00 -1.94 -16.42
C GLN A 336 -17.45 -1.49 -16.46
N GLN A 337 -18.04 -1.30 -17.64
CA GLN A 337 -19.47 -0.92 -17.77
C GLN A 337 -20.40 -1.96 -17.12
N LYS A 338 -19.98 -3.22 -17.06
CA LYS A 338 -20.73 -4.31 -16.39
C LYS A 338 -20.84 -4.13 -14.88
N PHE A 339 -19.99 -3.30 -14.28
CA PHE A 339 -19.90 -3.06 -12.83
C PHE A 339 -20.41 -1.68 -12.41
N VAL A 340 -20.86 -0.87 -13.37
CA VAL A 340 -21.37 0.47 -13.10
C VAL A 340 -22.77 0.36 -12.48
N ILE A 341 -23.00 1.12 -11.41
CA ILE A 341 -24.34 1.28 -10.83
C ILE A 341 -25.17 2.10 -11.80
N GLU A 342 -26.24 1.51 -12.31
CA GLU A 342 -27.18 2.25 -13.12
C GLU A 342 -27.93 3.27 -12.25
N ASP A 343 -27.96 4.51 -12.71
CA ASP A 343 -28.77 5.53 -12.03
C ASP A 343 -30.26 5.22 -12.27
N PRO A 344 -31.08 5.03 -11.22
CA PRO A 344 -32.53 4.75 -11.38
C PRO A 344 -33.28 5.75 -12.26
N TRP A 345 -32.70 6.93 -12.49
CA TRP A 345 -33.28 7.95 -13.34
C TRP A 345 -32.94 7.78 -14.82
N GLU A 346 -32.02 6.89 -15.16
CA GLU A 346 -31.65 6.62 -16.56
C GLU A 346 -32.82 6.16 -17.40
N SER A 347 -33.67 5.30 -16.85
CA SER A 347 -34.87 4.82 -17.52
C SER A 347 -35.86 5.95 -17.86
N ALA A 348 -35.95 6.99 -17.04
CA ALA A 348 -36.78 8.17 -17.34
C ALA A 348 -36.16 9.03 -18.46
N VAL A 349 -34.83 9.15 -18.47
CA VAL A 349 -34.12 9.84 -19.56
C VAL A 349 -34.28 9.08 -20.88
N GLU A 350 -34.17 7.76 -20.91
CA GLU A 350 -34.39 6.93 -22.08
C GLU A 350 -35.81 7.05 -22.64
N ARG A 351 -36.81 7.09 -21.76
CA ARG A 351 -38.19 7.39 -22.15
C ARG A 351 -38.31 8.77 -22.78
N CYS A 352 -37.61 9.79 -22.23
CA CYS A 352 -37.61 11.13 -22.85
C CYS A 352 -36.97 11.11 -24.24
N ILE A 353 -35.85 10.39 -24.43
CA ILE A 353 -35.21 10.24 -25.74
C ILE A 353 -36.20 9.64 -26.76
N SER A 354 -36.86 8.55 -26.35
CA SER A 354 -37.82 7.85 -27.22
C SER A 354 -39.09 8.66 -27.56
N THR A 355 -39.59 9.41 -26.54
CA THR A 355 -40.83 10.15 -26.67
C THR A 355 -40.64 11.51 -27.35
N TYR A 356 -39.47 12.12 -27.19
CA TYR A 356 -39.20 13.47 -27.65
C TYR A 356 -37.94 13.52 -28.58
N PRO A 357 -37.98 12.94 -29.77
CA PRO A 357 -36.83 12.91 -30.69
C PRO A 357 -36.32 14.30 -31.10
N GLU A 358 -37.19 15.32 -31.08
CA GLU A 358 -36.84 16.72 -31.33
C GLU A 358 -36.10 17.39 -30.15
N GLY A 359 -36.05 16.72 -28.99
CA GLY A 359 -35.39 17.17 -27.77
C GLY A 359 -36.36 17.34 -26.61
N PHE A 360 -35.80 17.26 -25.42
CA PHE A 360 -36.51 17.35 -24.13
C PHE A 360 -35.77 18.25 -23.13
N VAL A 361 -36.46 18.61 -22.06
CA VAL A 361 -35.91 19.40 -20.97
C VAL A 361 -35.90 18.58 -19.67
N ASN A 362 -35.14 19.02 -18.65
CA ASN A 362 -35.09 18.33 -17.37
C ASN A 362 -36.48 18.15 -16.73
N GLY A 363 -37.39 19.08 -17.00
CA GLY A 363 -38.81 19.00 -16.52
C GLY A 363 -39.56 17.77 -17.03
N ASP A 364 -39.29 17.35 -18.27
CA ASP A 364 -39.88 16.14 -18.85
C ASP A 364 -39.41 14.89 -18.11
N VAL A 365 -38.14 14.83 -17.74
CA VAL A 365 -37.56 13.74 -16.95
C VAL A 365 -38.18 13.73 -15.54
N PHE A 366 -38.36 14.92 -14.93
CA PHE A 366 -38.97 15.03 -13.62
C PHE A 366 -40.43 14.57 -13.65
N GLU A 367 -41.14 14.81 -14.72
CA GLU A 367 -42.52 14.35 -14.94
C GLU A 367 -42.60 12.82 -14.99
N TYR A 368 -41.70 12.15 -15.78
CA TYR A 368 -41.64 10.69 -15.81
C TYR A 368 -41.27 10.07 -14.46
N LEU A 369 -40.46 10.78 -13.65
CA LEU A 369 -40.07 10.35 -12.32
C LEU A 369 -41.17 10.66 -11.27
N ASN A 370 -42.26 11.30 -11.63
CA ASN A 370 -43.27 11.84 -10.71
C ASN A 370 -42.66 12.69 -9.59
N LEU A 371 -41.60 13.47 -9.91
CA LEU A 371 -40.88 14.23 -8.91
C LEU A 371 -41.68 15.46 -8.50
N PRO A 372 -42.05 15.62 -7.21
CA PRO A 372 -42.80 16.76 -6.74
C PRO A 372 -42.07 18.09 -7.02
N ALA A 373 -42.81 19.17 -7.33
CA ALA A 373 -42.25 20.47 -7.69
C ALA A 373 -41.22 21.00 -6.65
N TYR A 374 -41.49 20.79 -5.34
CA TYR A 374 -40.55 21.22 -4.28
C TYR A 374 -39.19 20.48 -4.30
N ARG A 375 -39.11 19.32 -4.93
CA ARG A 375 -37.87 18.56 -5.11
C ARG A 375 -37.17 18.87 -6.45
N GLN A 376 -37.80 19.59 -7.37
CA GLN A 376 -37.20 19.96 -8.67
C GLN A 376 -36.25 21.14 -8.48
N ASN A 377 -35.09 20.88 -7.92
CA ASN A 377 -34.06 21.86 -7.59
C ASN A 377 -32.79 21.70 -8.44
N THR A 378 -31.82 22.58 -8.21
CA THR A 378 -30.56 22.60 -8.97
C THR A 378 -29.76 21.31 -8.81
N LYS A 379 -29.84 20.61 -7.68
CA LYS A 379 -29.15 19.35 -7.45
C LYS A 379 -29.70 18.26 -8.37
N GLU A 380 -31.02 18.13 -8.40
CA GLU A 380 -31.71 17.14 -9.24
C GLU A 380 -31.52 17.47 -10.75
N ALA A 381 -31.57 18.75 -11.10
CA ALA A 381 -31.26 19.18 -12.46
C ALA A 381 -29.81 18.84 -12.89
N LYS A 382 -28.84 18.97 -11.98
CA LYS A 382 -27.43 18.53 -12.25
C LYS A 382 -27.34 17.03 -12.46
N ARG A 383 -28.11 16.23 -11.70
CA ARG A 383 -28.15 14.77 -11.86
C ARG A 383 -28.69 14.38 -13.22
N VAL A 384 -29.83 14.94 -13.65
CA VAL A 384 -30.35 14.70 -15.02
C VAL A 384 -29.36 15.15 -16.10
N ASN A 385 -28.72 16.31 -15.92
CA ASN A 385 -27.73 16.79 -16.86
C ASN A 385 -26.55 15.81 -17.00
N ALA A 386 -26.07 15.25 -15.89
CA ALA A 386 -24.99 14.26 -15.90
C ALA A 386 -25.41 12.99 -16.67
N ILE A 387 -26.61 12.46 -16.41
CA ILE A 387 -27.14 11.30 -17.12
C ILE A 387 -27.24 11.58 -18.64
N CYS A 388 -27.81 12.73 -19.01
CA CYS A 388 -27.94 13.11 -20.42
C CYS A 388 -26.58 13.22 -21.13
N GLN A 389 -25.59 13.84 -20.49
CA GLN A 389 -24.23 13.94 -21.03
C GLN A 389 -23.57 12.56 -21.17
N GLN A 390 -23.74 11.68 -20.19
CA GLN A 390 -23.21 10.31 -20.25
C GLN A 390 -23.81 9.50 -21.41
N LYS A 391 -25.07 9.76 -21.76
CA LYS A 391 -25.73 9.14 -22.92
C LYS A 391 -25.41 9.85 -24.25
N GLY A 392 -24.41 10.74 -24.26
CA GLY A 392 -23.98 11.46 -25.46
C GLY A 392 -24.89 12.61 -25.89
N LEU A 393 -25.88 12.96 -25.11
CA LEU A 393 -26.80 14.04 -25.43
C LEU A 393 -26.12 15.41 -25.27
N VAL A 394 -26.38 16.31 -26.20
CA VAL A 394 -25.87 17.68 -26.12
C VAL A 394 -27.00 18.65 -25.84
N LYS A 395 -26.76 19.60 -24.95
CA LYS A 395 -27.72 20.65 -24.62
C LYS A 395 -27.67 21.75 -25.64
N GLN A 396 -28.62 21.77 -26.57
CA GLN A 396 -28.68 22.71 -27.67
C GLN A 396 -29.80 23.73 -27.51
N ARG A 397 -29.66 24.89 -28.15
CA ARG A 397 -30.70 25.90 -28.20
C ARG A 397 -31.62 25.56 -29.40
N TYR A 398 -32.88 25.35 -29.14
CA TYR A 398 -33.85 25.11 -30.18
C TYR A 398 -33.95 26.34 -31.11
N PRO A 399 -33.98 26.19 -32.44
CA PRO A 399 -33.83 27.34 -33.34
C PRO A 399 -35.06 28.26 -33.37
N ALA A 400 -36.25 27.78 -33.02
CA ALA A 400 -37.52 28.48 -33.12
C ALA A 400 -38.35 28.34 -31.81
N TYR A 401 -39.59 28.82 -31.83
CA TYR A 401 -40.56 28.57 -30.82
C TYR A 401 -40.87 27.06 -30.67
N HIS A 402 -40.75 26.56 -29.46
CA HIS A 402 -41.06 25.15 -29.19
C HIS A 402 -42.52 25.02 -28.69
N ALA A 403 -43.38 24.50 -29.56
CA ALA A 403 -44.87 24.49 -29.29
C ALA A 403 -45.23 23.75 -28.00
N ARG A 404 -44.62 22.60 -27.71
CA ARG A 404 -44.82 21.81 -26.52
C ARG A 404 -44.34 22.53 -25.25
N LEU A 405 -43.21 23.20 -25.29
CA LEU A 405 -42.60 23.90 -24.14
C LEU A 405 -43.18 25.35 -24.01
N ARG A 406 -43.99 25.81 -24.98
CA ARG A 406 -44.58 27.15 -25.03
C ARG A 406 -43.57 28.27 -24.79
N THR A 407 -42.38 28.13 -25.32
CA THR A 407 -41.28 29.11 -25.13
C THR A 407 -40.45 29.25 -26.39
N GLU A 408 -39.89 30.43 -26.60
CA GLU A 408 -38.97 30.69 -27.70
C GLU A 408 -37.57 30.22 -27.39
N ARG A 409 -36.93 29.50 -28.33
CA ARG A 409 -35.53 29.09 -28.30
C ARG A 409 -35.10 28.43 -27.00
N PRO A 410 -35.88 27.45 -26.47
CA PRO A 410 -35.48 26.74 -25.26
C PRO A 410 -34.16 25.97 -25.46
N ARG A 411 -33.45 25.69 -24.33
CA ARG A 411 -32.34 24.74 -24.39
C ARG A 411 -32.88 23.33 -24.13
N VAL A 412 -32.69 22.47 -25.10
CA VAL A 412 -33.13 21.06 -25.03
C VAL A 412 -31.96 20.10 -25.13
N TRP A 413 -32.13 18.92 -24.55
CA TRP A 413 -31.25 17.79 -24.75
C TRP A 413 -31.62 17.09 -26.06
N LYS A 414 -30.62 16.84 -26.91
CA LYS A 414 -30.79 16.17 -28.18
C LYS A 414 -29.57 15.28 -28.48
N CYS A 415 -29.81 14.16 -29.21
CA CYS A 415 -28.75 13.30 -29.75
C CYS A 415 -27.95 14.02 -30.82
#